data_3c4f08667fd4f66e2f03eda8df738946
#
_entry.id   3c4f08667fd4f66e2f03eda8df738946
#
_cell.length_a   1.000
_cell.length_b   1.000
_cell.length_c   1.000
_cell.angle_alpha   90.00
_cell.angle_beta   90.00
_cell.angle_gamma   90.00
#
_symmetry.space_group_name_H-M   'P 1'
#
loop_
_entity.id
_entity.type
_entity.pdbx_description
1 polymer ?
#
loop_
_entity_poly.entity_id
_entity_poly.type
_entity_poly.pdbx_seq_one_letter_code
_entity_poly.pdbx_strand_id
1 'polypeptide(L)'
;LERDVPDVLCSALTEDCIGRGKTIKEGGAVYDFISGLQVGIANMADSLAAIKKLVFEEKKITPEELWNAILDDYTSKESQRIQEMLINDAPKYGNDIDEVDQLVVDVYNIYIDEMKKYPNTRYGRGPIGGIRYAGTSSISANVGQGYGTMATPDGRKAHTPLAEGCSPAHAMDKKGPTAVFKSVSKLPTHEITGGVLLNQKVTPQLLSKEENKEKIEMLIKTFFNRLKGYHVQYNVVSKETLLDAQAHPEKHKDLIVRVAGYSAFFNVLSKATQDDIIGRTEQTL
;
A
#
# COMPACT_ATOMS: atom_id res chain seq x y z
N LEU A 1 -19.38 -19.98 -10.59
CA LEU A 1 -18.09 -19.43 -11.06
C LEU A 1 -16.90 -20.35 -10.72
N GLU A 2 -16.71 -20.77 -9.45
CA GLU A 2 -15.56 -21.61 -9.06
C GLU A 2 -15.55 -22.97 -9.78
N ARG A 3 -16.73 -23.56 -10.02
CA ARG A 3 -16.89 -24.81 -10.74
C ARG A 3 -16.83 -24.63 -12.25
N ASP A 4 -17.37 -23.53 -12.77
CA ASP A 4 -17.54 -23.30 -14.20
C ASP A 4 -16.30 -22.66 -14.85
N VAL A 5 -15.43 -22.04 -14.03
CA VAL A 5 -14.18 -21.41 -14.47
C VAL A 5 -13.03 -21.96 -13.61
N PRO A 6 -12.66 -23.24 -13.79
CA PRO A 6 -11.53 -23.82 -13.06
C PRO A 6 -10.23 -23.16 -13.51
N ASP A 7 -9.31 -22.95 -12.57
CA ASP A 7 -7.95 -22.53 -12.87
C ASP A 7 -7.07 -23.79 -13.03
N VAL A 8 -7.04 -24.30 -14.25
CA VAL A 8 -6.37 -25.58 -14.55
C VAL A 8 -4.86 -25.50 -14.34
N LEU A 9 -4.23 -24.39 -14.79
CA LEU A 9 -2.77 -24.23 -14.68
C LEU A 9 -2.36 -24.08 -13.22
N CYS A 10 -2.98 -23.19 -12.45
CA CYS A 10 -2.70 -23.05 -11.04
C CYS A 10 -2.97 -24.34 -10.26
N SER A 11 -4.04 -25.07 -10.62
CA SER A 11 -4.37 -26.34 -9.99
C SER A 11 -3.29 -27.40 -10.26
N ALA A 12 -2.77 -27.48 -11.49
CA ALA A 12 -1.71 -28.42 -11.86
C ALA A 12 -0.37 -28.13 -11.15
N LEU A 13 -0.11 -26.87 -10.83
CA LEU A 13 1.11 -26.41 -10.16
C LEU A 13 1.00 -26.34 -8.63
N THR A 14 -0.21 -26.52 -8.10
CA THR A 14 -0.46 -26.50 -6.65
C THR A 14 -0.46 -27.92 -6.10
N GLU A 15 0.37 -28.15 -5.08
CA GLU A 15 0.45 -29.45 -4.39
C GLU A 15 -0.93 -29.93 -3.93
N ASP A 16 -1.14 -31.23 -3.94
CA ASP A 16 -2.37 -31.96 -3.58
C ASP A 16 -3.55 -31.86 -4.56
N CYS A 17 -3.65 -30.84 -5.39
CA CYS A 17 -4.78 -30.66 -6.32
C CYS A 17 -4.94 -31.88 -7.25
N ILE A 18 -3.84 -32.35 -7.88
CA ILE A 18 -3.85 -33.52 -8.75
C ILE A 18 -4.17 -34.78 -7.96
N GLY A 19 -3.48 -35.00 -6.84
CA GLY A 19 -3.69 -36.19 -5.99
C GLY A 19 -5.11 -36.29 -5.42
N ARG A 20 -5.76 -35.17 -5.20
CA ARG A 20 -7.15 -35.10 -4.70
C ARG A 20 -8.20 -35.03 -5.80
N GLY A 21 -7.80 -34.89 -7.06
CA GLY A 21 -8.70 -34.78 -8.19
C GLY A 21 -9.63 -33.56 -8.14
N LYS A 22 -9.14 -32.45 -7.59
CA LYS A 22 -9.90 -31.19 -7.41
C LYS A 22 -9.10 -30.00 -7.87
N THR A 23 -9.77 -29.03 -8.46
CA THR A 23 -9.13 -27.74 -8.75
C THR A 23 -8.82 -26.96 -7.47
N ILE A 24 -7.92 -26.00 -7.55
CA ILE A 24 -7.62 -25.10 -6.44
C ILE A 24 -8.88 -24.37 -5.94
N LYS A 25 -9.81 -24.04 -6.86
CA LYS A 25 -11.08 -23.38 -6.52
C LYS A 25 -12.11 -24.31 -5.88
N GLU A 26 -11.94 -25.61 -6.04
CA GLU A 26 -12.80 -26.64 -5.41
C GLU A 26 -12.24 -27.16 -4.09
N GLY A 27 -11.20 -26.51 -3.56
CA GLY A 27 -10.52 -26.94 -2.33
C GLY A 27 -9.56 -28.12 -2.57
N GLY A 28 -8.91 -28.16 -3.75
CA GLY A 28 -7.88 -29.15 -4.07
C GLY A 28 -6.59 -28.99 -3.28
N ALA A 29 -6.19 -27.76 -2.96
CA ALA A 29 -5.06 -27.48 -2.09
C ALA A 29 -5.35 -27.88 -0.64
N VAL A 30 -4.32 -28.31 0.09
CA VAL A 30 -4.43 -28.58 1.55
C VAL A 30 -4.77 -27.28 2.29
N TYR A 31 -4.10 -26.20 1.93
CA TYR A 31 -4.34 -24.87 2.50
C TYR A 31 -5.25 -24.07 1.55
N ASP A 32 -6.49 -23.88 1.94
CA ASP A 32 -7.50 -23.19 1.12
C ASP A 32 -7.93 -21.89 1.82
N PHE A 33 -7.28 -20.78 1.44
CA PHE A 33 -7.48 -19.47 2.03
C PHE A 33 -7.97 -18.44 1.00
N ILE A 34 -8.75 -17.47 1.46
CA ILE A 34 -9.14 -16.28 0.67
C ILE A 34 -8.65 -15.05 1.42
N SER A 35 -7.87 -14.21 0.74
CA SER A 35 -7.42 -12.93 1.27
C SER A 35 -8.34 -11.80 0.78
N GLY A 36 -8.78 -10.96 1.71
CA GLY A 36 -9.35 -9.64 1.40
C GLY A 36 -8.22 -8.62 1.35
N LEU A 37 -8.03 -7.99 0.20
CA LEU A 37 -6.97 -7.01 0.01
C LEU A 37 -7.45 -5.61 0.38
N GLN A 38 -6.70 -4.92 1.24
CA GLN A 38 -6.93 -3.54 1.60
C GLN A 38 -5.98 -2.62 0.85
N VAL A 39 -6.47 -1.47 0.44
CA VAL A 39 -5.68 -0.37 -0.12
C VAL A 39 -6.11 0.94 0.53
N GLY A 40 -5.23 1.94 0.58
CA GLY A 40 -5.53 3.25 1.13
C GLY A 40 -5.60 3.32 2.66
N ILE A 41 -5.04 2.34 3.38
CA ILE A 41 -5.03 2.36 4.84
C ILE A 41 -4.26 3.58 5.38
N ALA A 42 -3.13 3.93 4.77
CA ALA A 42 -2.40 5.13 5.13
C ALA A 42 -3.25 6.40 4.92
N ASN A 43 -3.98 6.50 3.80
CA ASN A 43 -4.90 7.62 3.58
C ASN A 43 -5.99 7.70 4.64
N MET A 44 -6.54 6.55 5.06
CA MET A 44 -7.56 6.50 6.12
C MET A 44 -6.99 7.04 7.45
N ALA A 45 -5.84 6.53 7.88
CA ALA A 45 -5.23 6.95 9.14
C ALA A 45 -4.79 8.42 9.12
N ASP A 46 -4.17 8.86 8.02
CA ASP A 46 -3.78 10.25 7.82
C ASP A 46 -5.00 11.18 7.82
N SER A 47 -6.13 10.74 7.25
CA SER A 47 -7.41 11.47 7.27
C SER A 47 -7.96 11.58 8.69
N LEU A 48 -7.97 10.48 9.44
CA LEU A 48 -8.45 10.49 10.83
C LEU A 48 -7.57 11.38 11.72
N ALA A 49 -6.25 11.33 11.54
CA ALA A 49 -5.30 12.16 12.26
C ALA A 49 -5.50 13.65 11.93
N ALA A 50 -5.74 13.98 10.65
CA ALA A 50 -6.00 15.35 10.23
C ALA A 50 -7.33 15.89 10.80
N ILE A 51 -8.40 15.12 10.74
CA ILE A 51 -9.68 15.46 11.33
C ILE A 51 -9.54 15.67 12.84
N LYS A 52 -8.94 14.71 13.53
CA LYS A 52 -8.74 14.81 14.99
C LYS A 52 -8.01 16.08 15.35
N LYS A 53 -6.86 16.32 14.74
CA LYS A 53 -6.00 17.45 15.09
C LYS A 53 -6.59 18.79 14.67
N LEU A 54 -6.93 18.95 13.39
CA LEU A 54 -7.23 20.26 12.83
C LEU A 54 -8.68 20.69 13.07
N VAL A 55 -9.61 19.72 13.16
CA VAL A 55 -11.03 20.02 13.37
C VAL A 55 -11.39 20.00 14.87
N PHE A 56 -11.01 18.94 15.59
CA PHE A 56 -11.47 18.75 16.97
C PHE A 56 -10.54 19.35 18.02
N GLU A 57 -9.23 19.20 17.90
CA GLU A 57 -8.27 19.65 18.91
C GLU A 57 -7.89 21.13 18.70
N GLU A 58 -7.34 21.48 17.54
CA GLU A 58 -6.86 22.83 17.24
C GLU A 58 -7.96 23.77 16.74
N LYS A 59 -9.06 23.21 16.23
CA LYS A 59 -10.22 23.96 15.69
C LYS A 59 -9.81 25.00 14.62
N LYS A 60 -8.83 24.68 13.82
CA LYS A 60 -8.34 25.50 12.69
C LYS A 60 -9.27 25.44 11.49
N ILE A 61 -10.02 24.35 11.35
CA ILE A 61 -10.94 24.08 10.25
C ILE A 61 -12.24 23.58 10.89
N THR A 62 -13.37 24.10 10.47
CA THR A 62 -14.67 23.57 10.88
C THR A 62 -14.99 22.30 10.08
N PRO A 63 -15.87 21.42 10.59
CA PRO A 63 -16.35 20.25 9.84
C PRO A 63 -16.97 20.64 8.49
N GLU A 64 -17.69 21.76 8.43
CA GLU A 64 -18.33 22.24 7.21
C GLU A 64 -17.31 22.74 6.17
N GLU A 65 -16.30 23.50 6.60
CA GLU A 65 -15.21 23.94 5.72
C GLU A 65 -14.46 22.73 5.12
N LEU A 66 -14.14 21.74 5.96
CA LEU A 66 -13.48 20.51 5.50
C LEU A 66 -14.36 19.77 4.48
N TRP A 67 -15.65 19.60 4.78
CA TRP A 67 -16.59 18.93 3.88
C TRP A 67 -16.71 19.64 2.54
N ASN A 68 -16.85 20.96 2.54
CA ASN A 68 -16.92 21.76 1.32
C ASN A 68 -15.61 21.68 0.51
N ALA A 69 -14.45 21.68 1.16
CA ALA A 69 -13.16 21.55 0.51
C ALA A 69 -13.00 20.17 -0.18
N ILE A 70 -13.50 19.10 0.45
CA ILE A 70 -13.51 17.75 -0.14
C ILE A 70 -14.45 17.69 -1.36
N LEU A 71 -15.65 18.26 -1.25
CA LEU A 71 -16.61 18.30 -2.36
C LEU A 71 -16.10 19.12 -3.55
N ASP A 72 -15.33 20.17 -3.29
CA ASP A 72 -14.69 21.01 -4.28
C ASP A 72 -13.40 20.40 -4.88
N ASP A 73 -12.99 19.22 -4.42
CA ASP A 73 -11.72 18.56 -4.81
C ASP A 73 -10.49 19.48 -4.67
N TYR A 74 -10.50 20.36 -3.68
CA TYR A 74 -9.42 21.31 -3.41
C TYR A 74 -9.08 22.20 -4.63
N THR A 75 -10.10 22.68 -5.36
CA THR A 75 -9.88 23.47 -6.59
C THR A 75 -9.92 24.97 -6.32
N SER A 76 -10.76 25.46 -5.43
CA SER A 76 -10.83 26.88 -5.05
C SER A 76 -9.64 27.28 -4.18
N LYS A 77 -9.33 28.58 -4.12
CA LYS A 77 -8.24 29.10 -3.27
C LYS A 77 -8.43 28.75 -1.80
N GLU A 78 -9.65 28.78 -1.31
CA GLU A 78 -9.94 28.48 0.09
C GLU A 78 -9.75 26.98 0.37
N SER A 79 -10.25 26.11 -0.50
CA SER A 79 -10.06 24.66 -0.35
C SER A 79 -8.61 24.23 -0.55
N GLN A 80 -7.83 24.93 -1.38
CA GLN A 80 -6.37 24.70 -1.50
C GLN A 80 -5.64 25.07 -0.20
N ARG A 81 -6.02 26.18 0.46
CA ARG A 81 -5.47 26.52 1.79
C ARG A 81 -5.77 25.42 2.81
N ILE A 82 -6.98 24.89 2.81
CA ILE A 82 -7.35 23.76 3.67
C ILE A 82 -6.52 22.54 3.32
N GLN A 83 -6.34 22.21 2.04
CA GLN A 83 -5.50 21.09 1.58
C GLN A 83 -4.07 21.22 2.08
N GLU A 84 -3.48 22.40 2.00
CA GLU A 84 -2.12 22.65 2.50
C GLU A 84 -2.02 22.39 4.02
N MET A 85 -3.01 22.80 4.80
CA MET A 85 -3.07 22.52 6.24
C MET A 85 -3.21 21.01 6.50
N LEU A 86 -4.08 20.31 5.77
CA LEU A 86 -4.26 18.86 5.89
C LEU A 86 -2.97 18.10 5.59
N ILE A 87 -2.19 18.54 4.60
CA ILE A 87 -0.93 17.91 4.18
C ILE A 87 0.21 18.20 5.17
N ASN A 88 0.34 19.46 5.61
CA ASN A 88 1.53 19.92 6.30
C ASN A 88 1.40 20.02 7.82
N ASP A 89 0.21 20.29 8.35
CA ASP A 89 -0.01 20.52 9.79
C ASP A 89 -0.48 19.26 10.53
N ALA A 90 -1.02 18.26 9.83
CA ALA A 90 -1.43 16.99 10.42
C ALA A 90 -0.29 15.96 10.41
N PRO A 91 -0.19 15.09 11.44
CA PRO A 91 0.77 14.00 11.43
C PRO A 91 0.47 13.02 10.29
N LYS A 92 1.52 12.40 9.76
CA LYS A 92 1.41 11.45 8.64
C LYS A 92 2.09 10.13 8.99
N TYR A 93 1.44 9.04 8.64
CA TYR A 93 1.96 7.68 8.76
C TYR A 93 3.28 7.51 7.97
N GLY A 94 4.17 6.68 8.50
CA GLY A 94 5.48 6.44 7.90
C GLY A 94 6.58 7.38 8.41
N ASN A 95 6.29 8.19 9.44
CA ASN A 95 7.23 9.13 10.04
C ASN A 95 7.61 8.80 11.51
N ASP A 96 7.34 7.58 11.98
CA ASP A 96 7.56 7.14 13.36
C ASP A 96 6.87 8.08 14.37
N ILE A 97 5.58 8.34 14.14
CA ILE A 97 4.71 9.14 15.00
C ILE A 97 3.63 8.22 15.57
N ASP A 98 3.75 7.89 16.85
CA ASP A 98 2.90 6.88 17.51
C ASP A 98 1.41 7.17 17.36
N GLU A 99 0.98 8.43 17.40
CA GLU A 99 -0.41 8.80 17.31
C GLU A 99 -1.06 8.35 15.98
N VAL A 100 -0.45 8.66 14.85
CA VAL A 100 -1.00 8.28 13.53
C VAL A 100 -0.71 6.82 13.21
N ASP A 101 0.43 6.29 13.65
CA ASP A 101 0.78 4.88 13.45
C ASP A 101 -0.21 3.97 14.21
N GLN A 102 -0.67 4.37 15.40
CA GLN A 102 -1.69 3.64 16.15
C GLN A 102 -3.05 3.66 15.43
N LEU A 103 -3.42 4.77 14.77
CA LEU A 103 -4.64 4.81 13.96
C LEU A 103 -4.61 3.79 12.81
N VAL A 104 -3.45 3.58 12.18
CA VAL A 104 -3.31 2.52 11.16
C VAL A 104 -3.55 1.15 11.79
N VAL A 105 -2.96 0.88 12.94
CA VAL A 105 -3.15 -0.39 13.67
C VAL A 105 -4.62 -0.61 14.04
N ASP A 106 -5.29 0.42 14.55
CA ASP A 106 -6.69 0.34 14.95
C ASP A 106 -7.61 0.05 13.75
N VAL A 107 -7.40 0.73 12.61
CA VAL A 107 -8.15 0.48 11.37
C VAL A 107 -7.93 -0.96 10.88
N TYR A 108 -6.71 -1.48 10.94
CA TYR A 108 -6.44 -2.87 10.60
C TYR A 108 -7.15 -3.85 11.55
N ASN A 109 -7.09 -3.61 12.85
CA ASN A 109 -7.74 -4.47 13.84
C ASN A 109 -9.26 -4.51 13.64
N ILE A 110 -9.91 -3.37 13.40
CA ILE A 110 -11.34 -3.31 13.09
C ILE A 110 -11.66 -4.21 11.87
N TYR A 111 -10.87 -4.12 10.81
CA TYR A 111 -11.07 -4.92 9.62
C TYR A 111 -10.81 -6.41 9.86
N ILE A 112 -9.73 -6.76 10.56
CA ILE A 112 -9.37 -8.14 10.89
C ILE A 112 -10.47 -8.79 11.74
N ASP A 113 -10.94 -8.10 12.76
CA ASP A 113 -11.97 -8.58 13.65
C ASP A 113 -13.32 -8.76 12.96
N GLU A 114 -13.63 -7.87 12.02
CA GLU A 114 -14.84 -8.03 11.20
C GLU A 114 -14.72 -9.22 10.25
N MET A 115 -13.56 -9.38 9.58
CA MET A 115 -13.31 -10.50 8.66
C MET A 115 -13.42 -11.87 9.34
N LYS A 116 -12.97 -12.00 10.59
CA LYS A 116 -13.03 -13.24 11.35
C LYS A 116 -14.47 -13.73 11.59
N LYS A 117 -15.46 -12.87 11.52
CA LYS A 117 -16.88 -13.24 11.73
C LYS A 117 -17.49 -13.99 10.54
N TYR A 118 -16.87 -13.95 9.37
CA TYR A 118 -17.46 -14.48 8.14
C TYR A 118 -16.59 -15.60 7.55
N PRO A 119 -17.02 -16.88 7.65
CA PRO A 119 -16.39 -17.95 6.87
C PRO A 119 -16.60 -17.69 5.38
N ASN A 120 -15.65 -18.13 4.55
CA ASN A 120 -15.83 -18.04 3.11
C ASN A 120 -16.67 -19.19 2.57
N THR A 121 -17.01 -19.14 1.26
CA THR A 121 -17.81 -20.18 0.58
C THR A 121 -17.07 -21.53 0.47
N ARG A 122 -15.77 -21.58 0.77
CA ARG A 122 -14.93 -22.79 0.73
C ARG A 122 -14.79 -23.44 2.10
N TYR A 123 -15.47 -22.92 3.12
CA TYR A 123 -15.37 -23.48 4.48
C TYR A 123 -15.68 -24.99 4.48
N GLY A 124 -14.75 -25.77 5.00
CA GLY A 124 -14.85 -27.24 5.07
C GLY A 124 -14.55 -27.98 3.76
N ARG A 125 -14.22 -27.32 2.65
CA ARG A 125 -13.86 -27.99 1.38
C ARG A 125 -12.38 -28.38 1.30
N GLY A 126 -11.50 -27.59 1.88
CA GLY A 126 -10.08 -27.92 2.05
C GLY A 126 -9.80 -28.51 3.43
N PRO A 127 -8.72 -29.27 3.66
CA PRO A 127 -8.33 -29.79 4.98
C PRO A 127 -8.05 -28.67 5.99
N ILE A 128 -7.43 -27.58 5.53
CA ILE A 128 -7.07 -26.42 6.34
C ILE A 128 -7.52 -25.17 5.61
N GLY A 129 -8.29 -24.32 6.26
CA GLY A 129 -8.72 -23.05 5.70
C GLY A 129 -10.21 -22.85 5.67
N GLY A 130 -10.73 -22.22 4.60
CA GLY A 130 -12.13 -21.85 4.47
C GLY A 130 -12.48 -20.60 5.26
N ILE A 131 -11.51 -19.86 5.77
CA ILE A 131 -11.67 -18.59 6.46
C ILE A 131 -11.06 -17.45 5.62
N ARG A 132 -11.46 -16.24 5.93
CA ARG A 132 -10.92 -15.03 5.28
C ARG A 132 -9.77 -14.48 6.08
N TYR A 133 -8.75 -14.01 5.38
CA TYR A 133 -7.59 -13.35 5.94
C TYR A 133 -7.49 -11.92 5.44
N ALA A 134 -6.93 -11.05 6.26
CA ALA A 134 -6.54 -9.71 5.83
C ALA A 134 -5.28 -9.77 4.95
N GLY A 135 -5.21 -8.91 3.96
CA GLY A 135 -4.03 -8.70 3.12
C GLY A 135 -3.91 -7.23 2.72
N THR A 136 -2.73 -6.81 2.32
CA THR A 136 -2.47 -5.44 1.88
C THR A 136 -1.73 -5.34 0.55
N SER A 137 -1.58 -6.46 -0.17
CA SER A 137 -0.92 -6.44 -1.48
C SER A 137 -1.90 -5.98 -2.55
N SER A 138 -1.75 -4.76 -3.01
CA SER A 138 -2.75 -4.10 -3.87
C SER A 138 -2.77 -4.57 -5.32
N ILE A 139 -1.68 -5.13 -5.86
CA ILE A 139 -1.55 -5.54 -7.28
C ILE A 139 -2.01 -4.40 -8.24
N SER A 140 -1.67 -3.15 -7.94
CA SER A 140 -2.12 -1.93 -8.64
C SER A 140 -3.61 -1.57 -8.46
N ALA A 141 -4.37 -2.29 -7.65
CA ALA A 141 -5.78 -1.95 -7.39
C ALA A 141 -5.96 -0.59 -6.70
N ASN A 142 -4.93 -0.11 -5.99
CA ASN A 142 -4.88 1.23 -5.40
C ASN A 142 -5.09 2.33 -6.44
N VAL A 143 -4.62 2.15 -7.68
CA VAL A 143 -4.83 3.09 -8.79
C VAL A 143 -6.30 3.13 -9.19
N GLY A 144 -6.89 1.97 -9.50
CA GLY A 144 -8.29 1.89 -9.91
C GLY A 144 -9.28 2.29 -8.82
N GLN A 145 -9.02 1.88 -7.58
CA GLN A 145 -9.85 2.26 -6.43
C GLN A 145 -9.71 3.75 -6.11
N GLY A 146 -8.49 4.31 -6.21
CA GLY A 146 -8.27 5.74 -6.06
C GLY A 146 -9.00 6.56 -7.12
N TYR A 147 -9.08 6.07 -8.36
CA TYR A 147 -9.87 6.70 -9.41
C TYR A 147 -11.36 6.76 -9.06
N GLY A 148 -11.90 5.74 -8.42
CA GLY A 148 -13.29 5.69 -7.95
C GLY A 148 -13.54 6.39 -6.61
N THR A 149 -12.51 6.98 -5.98
CA THR A 149 -12.61 7.61 -4.66
C THR A 149 -12.53 9.13 -4.78
N MET A 150 -13.46 9.83 -4.12
CA MET A 150 -13.47 11.29 -3.99
C MET A 150 -12.20 11.79 -3.28
N ALA A 151 -12.00 13.11 -3.23
CA ALA A 151 -10.99 13.73 -2.38
C ALA A 151 -11.11 13.24 -0.92
N THR A 152 -9.99 13.17 -0.20
CA THR A 152 -9.94 12.61 1.16
C THR A 152 -9.33 13.61 2.16
N PRO A 153 -9.71 13.55 3.45
CA PRO A 153 -9.27 14.50 4.47
C PRO A 153 -7.76 14.52 4.77
N ASP A 154 -6.98 13.61 4.22
CA ASP A 154 -5.51 13.65 4.25
C ASP A 154 -4.90 14.65 3.26
N GLY A 155 -5.73 15.27 2.41
CA GLY A 155 -5.35 16.21 1.36
C GLY A 155 -5.20 15.59 -0.03
N ARG A 156 -5.52 14.28 -0.22
CA ARG A 156 -5.50 13.60 -1.50
C ARG A 156 -6.66 14.07 -2.38
N LYS A 157 -6.39 14.40 -3.64
CA LYS A 157 -7.41 14.77 -4.64
C LYS A 157 -8.18 13.56 -5.14
N ALA A 158 -9.41 13.78 -5.61
CA ALA A 158 -10.20 12.79 -6.31
C ALA A 158 -9.44 12.21 -7.51
N HIS A 159 -9.77 10.99 -7.88
CA HIS A 159 -9.23 10.30 -9.06
C HIS A 159 -7.71 10.08 -9.06
N THR A 160 -7.03 10.31 -7.94
CA THR A 160 -5.61 9.99 -7.77
C THR A 160 -5.42 8.67 -7.02
N PRO A 161 -4.30 7.95 -7.22
CA PRO A 161 -4.06 6.68 -6.53
C PRO A 161 -4.19 6.80 -5.01
N LEU A 162 -4.72 5.76 -4.38
CA LEU A 162 -4.60 5.54 -2.94
C LEU A 162 -3.21 5.00 -2.59
N ALA A 163 -2.83 5.08 -1.33
CA ALA A 163 -1.63 4.43 -0.83
C ALA A 163 -1.73 2.91 -1.06
N GLU A 164 -0.64 2.31 -1.52
CA GLU A 164 -0.61 0.90 -1.84
C GLU A 164 -0.06 0.07 -0.68
N GLY A 165 -0.60 -1.12 -0.49
CA GLY A 165 -0.15 -2.01 0.55
C GLY A 165 -0.19 -1.38 1.94
N CYS A 166 0.89 -1.56 2.68
CA CYS A 166 1.14 -0.89 3.96
C CYS A 166 2.08 0.33 3.82
N SER A 167 2.34 0.77 2.59
CA SER A 167 3.20 1.92 2.33
C SER A 167 2.54 3.21 2.79
N PRO A 168 3.32 4.21 3.23
CA PRO A 168 2.81 5.56 3.46
C PRO A 168 2.17 6.15 2.21
N ALA A 169 1.30 7.15 2.38
CA ALA A 169 0.78 7.92 1.27
C ALA A 169 1.92 8.64 0.51
N HIS A 170 1.76 8.81 -0.80
CA HIS A 170 2.81 9.34 -1.67
C HIS A 170 3.38 10.66 -1.16
N ALA A 171 4.70 10.73 -1.05
CA ALA A 171 5.46 11.90 -0.58
C ALA A 171 5.15 12.36 0.86
N MET A 172 4.48 11.54 1.68
CA MET A 172 4.14 11.90 3.05
C MET A 172 5.17 11.38 4.07
N ASP A 173 5.99 10.41 3.74
CA ASP A 173 7.05 9.81 4.56
C ASP A 173 8.35 10.63 4.44
N LYS A 174 8.42 11.73 5.20
CA LYS A 174 9.49 12.75 5.09
C LYS A 174 10.69 12.50 6.01
N LYS A 175 10.60 11.53 6.97
CA LYS A 175 11.66 11.26 7.96
C LYS A 175 12.60 10.10 7.59
N GLY A 176 12.54 9.66 6.33
CA GLY A 176 13.45 8.65 5.78
C GLY A 176 13.05 7.20 6.09
N PRO A 177 13.78 6.23 5.51
CA PRO A 177 13.38 4.83 5.48
C PRO A 177 13.36 4.17 6.87
N THR A 178 14.19 4.64 7.82
CA THR A 178 14.18 4.12 9.20
C THR A 178 12.84 4.42 9.89
N ALA A 179 12.32 5.63 9.71
CA ALA A 179 11.02 6.02 10.28
C ALA A 179 9.89 5.21 9.64
N VAL A 180 9.93 5.01 8.32
CA VAL A 180 8.96 4.16 7.61
C VAL A 180 8.97 2.75 8.19
N PHE A 181 10.13 2.11 8.36
CA PHE A 181 10.22 0.75 8.90
C PHE A 181 9.68 0.65 10.31
N LYS A 182 9.93 1.65 11.16
CA LYS A 182 9.37 1.69 12.52
C LYS A 182 7.84 1.84 12.51
N SER A 183 7.29 2.72 11.69
CA SER A 183 5.84 2.87 11.55
C SER A 183 5.19 1.55 11.06
N VAL A 184 5.73 0.96 9.99
CA VAL A 184 5.22 -0.30 9.42
C VAL A 184 5.33 -1.47 10.40
N SER A 185 6.37 -1.52 11.22
CA SER A 185 6.58 -2.61 12.18
C SER A 185 5.57 -2.63 13.33
N LYS A 186 4.80 -1.56 13.53
CA LYS A 186 3.73 -1.49 14.53
C LYS A 186 2.45 -2.23 14.07
N LEU A 187 2.33 -2.52 12.77
CA LEU A 187 1.17 -3.23 12.21
C LEU A 187 1.08 -4.66 12.75
N PRO A 188 -0.13 -5.21 12.93
CA PRO A 188 -0.34 -6.59 13.37
C PRO A 188 -0.03 -7.58 12.23
N THR A 189 1.22 -7.60 11.74
CA THR A 189 1.62 -8.36 10.55
C THR A 189 1.40 -9.86 10.66
N HIS A 190 1.41 -10.40 11.88
CA HIS A 190 1.12 -11.80 12.16
C HIS A 190 -0.35 -12.18 11.92
N GLU A 191 -1.25 -11.21 11.89
CA GLU A 191 -2.67 -11.40 11.55
C GLU A 191 -2.99 -11.02 10.09
N ILE A 192 -2.10 -10.30 9.41
CA ILE A 192 -2.26 -9.89 8.01
C ILE A 192 -1.59 -10.95 7.12
N THR A 193 -2.11 -12.16 7.11
CA THR A 193 -1.46 -13.32 6.49
C THR A 193 -1.64 -13.39 4.98
N GLY A 194 -2.50 -12.56 4.40
CA GLY A 194 -2.70 -12.43 2.94
C GLY A 194 -1.62 -11.61 2.23
N GLY A 195 -0.59 -11.16 2.94
CA GLY A 195 0.53 -10.38 2.42
C GLY A 195 0.54 -8.95 2.94
N VAL A 196 1.71 -8.48 3.37
CA VAL A 196 1.97 -7.12 3.85
C VAL A 196 3.04 -6.51 2.95
N LEU A 197 2.64 -5.70 1.99
CA LEU A 197 3.54 -5.17 0.97
C LEU A 197 3.97 -3.75 1.31
N LEU A 198 5.28 -3.55 1.46
CA LEU A 198 5.91 -2.24 1.60
C LEU A 198 6.77 -1.94 0.38
N ASN A 199 6.51 -0.83 -0.30
CA ASN A 199 7.35 -0.30 -1.36
C ASN A 199 8.33 0.73 -0.83
N GLN A 200 9.57 0.63 -1.30
CA GLN A 200 10.62 1.63 -1.11
C GLN A 200 11.22 2.00 -2.47
N LYS A 201 11.54 3.26 -2.67
CA LYS A 201 12.24 3.73 -3.87
C LYS A 201 13.51 4.45 -3.47
N VAL A 202 14.63 4.08 -4.08
CA VAL A 202 15.95 4.67 -3.85
C VAL A 202 16.61 4.98 -5.20
N THR A 203 17.51 5.96 -5.23
CA THR A 203 18.25 6.27 -6.46
C THR A 203 19.43 5.32 -6.67
N PRO A 204 19.83 5.05 -7.92
CA PRO A 204 21.08 4.34 -8.22
C PRO A 204 22.30 5.05 -7.61
N GLN A 205 22.30 6.37 -7.58
CA GLN A 205 23.38 7.20 -7.00
C GLN A 205 23.54 6.96 -5.50
N LEU A 206 22.42 6.72 -4.79
CA LEU A 206 22.48 6.36 -3.37
C LEU A 206 23.29 5.09 -3.16
N LEU A 207 23.06 4.08 -4.01
CA LEU A 207 23.71 2.76 -3.95
C LEU A 207 25.11 2.72 -4.59
N SER A 208 25.57 3.80 -5.20
CA SER A 208 26.94 3.87 -5.76
C SER A 208 28.04 3.90 -4.70
N LYS A 209 27.71 4.32 -3.47
CA LYS A 209 28.64 4.39 -2.34
C LYS A 209 28.50 3.13 -1.48
N GLU A 210 29.62 2.46 -1.17
CA GLU A 210 29.62 1.25 -0.36
C GLU A 210 29.04 1.46 1.03
N GLU A 211 29.38 2.55 1.68
CA GLU A 211 28.82 2.95 2.98
C GLU A 211 27.28 2.97 2.98
N ASN A 212 26.67 3.44 1.90
CA ASN A 212 25.21 3.48 1.78
C ASN A 212 24.59 2.09 1.57
N LYS A 213 25.30 1.20 0.86
CA LYS A 213 24.87 -0.20 0.73
C LYS A 213 24.88 -0.89 2.08
N GLU A 214 25.95 -0.70 2.87
CA GLU A 214 26.05 -1.24 4.23
C GLU A 214 24.93 -0.71 5.13
N LYS A 215 24.59 0.59 5.04
CA LYS A 215 23.45 1.18 5.78
C LYS A 215 22.12 0.54 5.39
N ILE A 216 21.87 0.36 4.09
CA ILE A 216 20.63 -0.30 3.62
C ILE A 216 20.59 -1.76 4.07
N GLU A 217 21.70 -2.47 4.00
CA GLU A 217 21.79 -3.85 4.49
C GLU A 217 21.47 -3.93 5.99
N MET A 218 22.05 -3.06 6.81
CA MET A 218 21.75 -2.98 8.24
C MET A 218 20.30 -2.62 8.52
N LEU A 219 19.73 -1.71 7.73
CA LEU A 219 18.34 -1.30 7.83
C LEU A 219 17.40 -2.47 7.54
N ILE A 220 17.64 -3.21 6.45
CA ILE A 220 16.86 -4.39 6.08
C ILE A 220 16.99 -5.50 7.15
N LYS A 221 18.22 -5.79 7.60
CA LYS A 221 18.46 -6.75 8.70
C LYS A 221 17.73 -6.36 9.98
N THR A 222 17.71 -5.08 10.31
CA THR A 222 16.99 -4.56 11.49
C THR A 222 15.49 -4.72 11.32
N PHE A 223 14.95 -4.38 10.14
CA PHE A 223 13.52 -4.50 9.84
C PHE A 223 13.03 -5.94 10.05
N PHE A 224 13.72 -6.94 9.48
CA PHE A 224 13.28 -8.33 9.62
C PHE A 224 13.61 -8.94 10.98
N ASN A 225 14.85 -8.76 11.46
CA ASN A 225 15.31 -9.51 12.64
C ASN A 225 14.81 -8.89 13.96
N ARG A 226 14.76 -7.56 14.05
CA ARG A 226 14.39 -6.84 15.29
C ARG A 226 12.97 -6.33 15.26
N LEU A 227 12.57 -5.68 14.18
CA LEU A 227 11.26 -5.05 14.05
C LEU A 227 10.17 -6.02 13.58
N LYS A 228 10.54 -7.26 13.21
CA LYS A 228 9.61 -8.30 12.75
C LYS A 228 8.80 -7.90 11.51
N GLY A 229 9.40 -7.07 10.65
CA GLY A 229 8.82 -6.71 9.36
C GLY A 229 8.49 -7.93 8.50
N TYR A 230 7.45 -7.82 7.71
CA TYR A 230 6.96 -8.94 6.89
C TYR A 230 7.59 -8.96 5.51
N HIS A 231 7.53 -7.85 4.78
CA HIS A 231 7.97 -7.76 3.38
C HIS A 231 8.38 -6.33 3.04
N VAL A 232 9.43 -6.20 2.25
CA VAL A 232 9.81 -4.94 1.61
C VAL A 232 10.29 -5.22 0.19
N GLN A 233 9.91 -4.39 -0.75
CA GLN A 233 10.44 -4.39 -2.11
C GLN A 233 10.99 -3.03 -2.49
N TYR A 234 12.02 -3.04 -3.34
CA TYR A 234 12.72 -1.83 -3.76
C TYR A 234 12.57 -1.56 -5.26
N ASN A 235 12.37 -0.29 -5.60
CA ASN A 235 12.70 0.26 -6.90
C ASN A 235 14.01 1.05 -6.79
N VAL A 236 15.00 0.66 -7.59
CA VAL A 236 16.28 1.38 -7.68
C VAL A 236 16.27 2.20 -8.96
N VAL A 237 15.59 3.33 -8.92
CA VAL A 237 15.36 4.22 -10.05
C VAL A 237 15.06 5.63 -9.55
N SER A 238 15.57 6.65 -10.24
CA SER A 238 15.27 8.05 -9.90
C SER A 238 13.93 8.49 -10.50
N LYS A 239 13.32 9.50 -9.88
CA LYS A 239 12.10 10.14 -10.40
C LYS A 239 12.34 10.75 -11.79
N GLU A 240 13.50 11.34 -12.00
CA GLU A 240 13.91 11.93 -13.29
C GLU A 240 13.94 10.86 -14.39
N THR A 241 14.52 9.68 -14.12
CA THR A 241 14.54 8.57 -15.08
C THR A 241 13.13 8.09 -15.43
N LEU A 242 12.24 8.01 -14.44
CA LEU A 242 10.85 7.61 -14.67
C LEU A 242 10.07 8.64 -15.49
N LEU A 243 10.28 9.94 -15.22
CA LEU A 243 9.68 11.03 -15.99
C LEU A 243 10.20 11.05 -17.44
N ASP A 244 11.51 10.86 -17.63
CA ASP A 244 12.08 10.78 -18.98
C ASP A 244 11.58 9.53 -19.73
N ALA A 245 11.44 8.38 -19.03
CA ALA A 245 10.88 7.17 -19.63
C ALA A 245 9.39 7.32 -20.01
N GLN A 246 8.64 8.11 -19.27
CA GLN A 246 7.25 8.41 -19.61
C GLN A 246 7.15 9.36 -20.82
N ALA A 247 8.07 10.33 -20.93
CA ALA A 247 8.12 11.28 -22.03
C ALA A 247 8.75 10.68 -23.31
N HIS A 248 9.73 9.79 -23.17
CA HIS A 248 10.54 9.21 -24.25
C HIS A 248 10.62 7.68 -24.13
N PRO A 249 9.49 6.95 -24.24
CA PRO A 249 9.45 5.51 -24.02
C PRO A 249 10.38 4.72 -24.96
N GLU A 250 10.69 5.24 -26.14
CA GLU A 250 11.60 4.61 -27.09
C GLU A 250 13.05 4.52 -26.60
N LYS A 251 13.45 5.38 -25.66
CA LYS A 251 14.79 5.40 -25.06
C LYS A 251 14.94 4.43 -23.88
N HIS A 252 13.81 3.99 -23.29
CA HIS A 252 13.76 3.22 -22.04
C HIS A 252 12.96 1.93 -22.22
N LYS A 253 13.11 1.24 -23.35
CA LYS A 253 12.33 0.04 -23.70
C LYS A 253 12.51 -1.12 -22.74
N ASP A 254 13.65 -1.21 -22.09
CA ASP A 254 14.09 -2.24 -21.17
C ASP A 254 14.00 -1.85 -19.69
N LEU A 255 13.47 -0.64 -19.39
CA LEU A 255 13.29 -0.21 -18.01
C LEU A 255 12.24 -1.05 -17.31
N ILE A 256 12.70 -1.88 -16.37
CA ILE A 256 11.84 -2.70 -15.51
C ILE A 256 11.65 -2.02 -14.17
N VAL A 257 10.41 -2.00 -13.69
CA VAL A 257 10.04 -1.47 -12.37
C VAL A 257 9.28 -2.51 -11.56
N ARG A 258 9.43 -2.42 -10.24
CA ARG A 258 8.62 -3.20 -9.30
C ARG A 258 7.31 -2.45 -9.04
N VAL A 259 6.19 -3.06 -9.40
CA VAL A 259 4.86 -2.43 -9.25
C VAL A 259 4.30 -2.69 -7.86
N ALA A 260 3.71 -3.84 -7.64
CA ALA A 260 3.18 -4.27 -6.35
C ALA A 260 3.11 -5.80 -6.33
N GLY A 261 4.16 -6.46 -5.80
CA GLY A 261 4.29 -7.92 -5.81
C GLY A 261 4.75 -8.52 -7.14
N TYR A 262 4.85 -7.74 -8.22
CA TYR A 262 5.35 -8.16 -9.53
C TYR A 262 6.17 -7.05 -10.19
N SER A 263 6.95 -7.41 -11.21
CA SER A 263 7.73 -6.48 -12.02
C SER A 263 7.17 -6.43 -13.44
N ALA A 264 7.29 -5.27 -14.07
CA ALA A 264 6.89 -5.07 -15.47
C ALA A 264 7.81 -4.06 -16.15
N PHE A 265 7.84 -4.07 -17.47
CA PHE A 265 8.42 -2.97 -18.22
C PHE A 265 7.61 -1.70 -17.97
N PHE A 266 8.28 -0.61 -17.62
CA PHE A 266 7.61 0.63 -17.25
C PHE A 266 6.71 1.15 -18.38
N ASN A 267 7.16 1.04 -19.62
CA ASN A 267 6.47 1.56 -20.80
C ASN A 267 5.19 0.80 -21.19
N VAL A 268 4.97 -0.44 -20.67
CA VAL A 268 3.73 -1.18 -20.93
C VAL A 268 2.65 -0.93 -19.87
N LEU A 269 3.01 -0.24 -18.79
CA LEU A 269 2.06 0.14 -17.74
C LEU A 269 1.14 1.26 -18.23
N SER A 270 -0.09 1.28 -17.72
CA SER A 270 -0.97 2.42 -17.91
C SER A 270 -0.35 3.71 -17.36
N LYS A 271 -0.67 4.85 -17.96
CA LYS A 271 -0.18 6.15 -17.48
C LYS A 271 -0.46 6.34 -15.98
N ALA A 272 -1.65 5.98 -15.51
CA ALA A 272 -2.02 6.11 -14.11
C ALA A 272 -1.14 5.25 -13.18
N THR A 273 -0.73 4.04 -13.62
CA THR A 273 0.20 3.19 -12.86
C THR A 273 1.63 3.74 -12.91
N GLN A 274 2.04 4.32 -14.04
CA GLN A 274 3.33 5.03 -14.15
C GLN A 274 3.36 6.22 -13.18
N ASP A 275 2.32 7.03 -13.16
CA ASP A 275 2.18 8.19 -12.28
C ASP A 275 2.20 7.77 -10.78
N ASP A 276 1.58 6.64 -10.43
CA ASP A 276 1.67 6.05 -9.08
C ASP A 276 3.11 5.75 -8.68
N ILE A 277 3.88 5.08 -9.54
CA ILE A 277 5.28 4.72 -9.27
C ILE A 277 6.17 5.97 -9.20
N ILE A 278 5.94 6.94 -10.06
CA ILE A 278 6.65 8.24 -10.04
C ILE A 278 6.38 8.97 -8.72
N GLY A 279 5.12 8.96 -8.26
CA GLY A 279 4.67 9.65 -7.05
C GLY A 279 5.21 9.06 -5.73
N ARG A 280 5.69 7.82 -5.72
CA ARG A 280 6.26 7.19 -4.52
C ARG A 280 7.48 7.94 -4.02
N THR A 281 7.61 8.06 -2.69
CA THR A 281 8.72 8.78 -2.07
C THR A 281 10.08 8.19 -2.47
N GLU A 282 10.98 9.05 -2.88
CA GLU A 282 12.37 8.70 -3.13
C GLU A 282 13.14 8.85 -1.82
N GLN A 283 13.55 7.72 -1.24
CA GLN A 283 14.18 7.67 0.06
C GLN A 283 15.65 8.11 0.00
N THR A 284 16.07 8.85 1.02
CA THR A 284 17.45 9.23 1.29
C THR A 284 17.92 8.66 2.63
N LEU A 285 19.24 8.45 2.78
CA LEU A 285 19.87 7.90 4.00
C LEU A 285 20.53 8.99 4.84
#